data_0fa0fd5ed00fe683fd15ea6196efb86e
#
_entry.id   0fa0fd5ed00fe683fd15ea6196efb86e
#
_cell.length_a   1.000
_cell.length_b   1.000
_cell.length_c   1.000
_cell.angle_alpha   90.00
_cell.angle_beta   90.00
_cell.angle_gamma   90.00
#
_symmetry.space_group_name_H-M   'P 1'
#
loop_
_entity.id
_entity.type
_entity.pdbx_description
1 polymer ?
#
loop_
_entity_poly.entity_id
_entity_poly.type
_entity_poly.pdbx_seq_one_letter_code
_entity_poly.pdbx_strand_id
1 'polypeptide(L)'
;NIIRLAANTGVTLHLIKPLGFKIDDNSLKRAGLDYKKNAAFFIHDDFISCIQSIKYNNIYALTKFAQRTYTDIKFYSGDCLLFGSETNGLPQEIIDTIKKEHQLRIPMVDGSRSLNLSNSVAITLYEALRQNSFIGQV
;
A
#
# COMPACT_ATOMS: atom_id res chain seq x y z
N ASN A 1 0.43 2.35 -12.07
CA ASN A 1 -0.35 1.14 -11.78
C ASN A 1 -1.10 1.24 -10.44
N ILE A 2 -0.43 1.62 -9.33
CA ILE A 2 -1.04 1.68 -7.99
C ILE A 2 -2.17 2.72 -7.93
N ILE A 3 -2.01 3.89 -8.55
CA ILE A 3 -3.07 4.91 -8.59
C ILE A 3 -4.32 4.36 -9.29
N ARG A 4 -4.15 3.66 -10.42
CA ARG A 4 -5.26 3.01 -11.13
C ARG A 4 -5.90 1.92 -10.26
N LEU A 5 -5.10 1.13 -9.58
CA LEU A 5 -5.58 0.09 -8.67
C LEU A 5 -6.44 0.69 -7.54
N ALA A 6 -5.96 1.77 -6.92
CA ALA A 6 -6.69 2.49 -5.88
C ALA A 6 -8.03 3.02 -6.40
N ALA A 7 -8.05 3.63 -7.60
CA ALA A 7 -9.27 4.11 -8.24
C ALA A 7 -10.27 2.96 -8.50
N ASN A 8 -9.79 1.83 -9.01
CA ASN A 8 -10.64 0.68 -9.33
C ASN A 8 -11.20 -0.03 -8.10
N THR A 9 -10.52 0.05 -6.97
CA THR A 9 -10.92 -0.62 -5.73
C THR A 9 -11.61 0.31 -4.74
N GLY A 10 -11.62 1.63 -5.00
CA GLY A 10 -12.21 2.63 -4.11
C GLY A 10 -11.41 2.87 -2.83
N VAL A 11 -10.17 2.37 -2.74
CA VAL A 11 -9.32 2.62 -1.58
C VAL A 11 -8.60 3.96 -1.71
N THR A 12 -8.33 4.61 -0.58
CA THR A 12 -7.55 5.84 -0.55
C THR A 12 -6.07 5.53 -0.62
N LEU A 13 -5.35 6.21 -1.53
CA LEU A 13 -3.91 6.07 -1.67
C LEU A 13 -3.19 7.26 -1.03
N HIS A 14 -2.24 6.99 -0.17
CA HIS A 14 -1.35 7.98 0.43
C HIS A 14 0.06 7.78 -0.10
N LEU A 15 0.60 8.80 -0.74
CA LEU A 15 1.96 8.83 -1.28
C LEU A 15 2.85 9.67 -0.37
N ILE A 16 3.96 9.11 0.06
CA ILE A 16 4.90 9.75 0.98
C ILE A 16 6.19 10.09 0.24
N LYS A 17 6.60 11.35 0.27
CA LYS A 17 7.85 11.79 -0.35
C LYS A 17 9.09 11.19 0.34
N PRO A 18 10.20 11.01 -0.39
CA PRO A 18 10.41 11.36 -1.79
C PRO A 18 9.73 10.37 -2.73
N LEU A 19 9.09 10.87 -3.79
CA LEU A 19 8.48 10.04 -4.81
C LEU A 19 9.53 9.69 -5.88
N GLY A 20 9.57 8.43 -6.28
CA GLY A 20 10.46 7.95 -7.35
C GLY A 20 9.98 8.30 -8.76
N PHE A 21 8.93 9.12 -8.90
CA PHE A 21 8.31 9.48 -10.18
C PHE A 21 7.68 10.88 -10.08
N LYS A 22 7.43 11.48 -11.25
CA LYS A 22 6.70 12.75 -11.34
C LYS A 22 5.22 12.47 -11.49
N ILE A 23 4.40 13.13 -10.65
CA ILE A 23 2.95 13.17 -10.83
C ILE A 23 2.64 14.40 -11.67
N ASP A 24 2.38 14.20 -12.95
CA ASP A 24 1.93 15.20 -13.89
C ASP A 24 0.60 14.79 -14.53
N ASP A 25 -0.04 15.73 -15.22
CA ASP A 25 -1.32 15.49 -15.90
C ASP A 25 -1.25 14.33 -16.91
N ASN A 26 -0.11 14.14 -17.56
CA ASN A 26 0.09 13.07 -18.53
C ASN A 26 0.16 11.70 -17.87
N SER A 27 0.85 11.60 -16.73
CA SER A 27 0.95 10.36 -15.96
C SER A 27 -0.42 9.95 -15.40
N LEU A 28 -1.22 10.91 -14.98
CA LEU A 28 -2.58 10.68 -14.49
C LEU A 28 -3.53 10.28 -15.62
N LYS A 29 -3.47 10.93 -16.78
CA LYS A 29 -4.23 10.55 -17.97
C LYS A 29 -3.88 9.13 -18.45
N ARG A 30 -2.59 8.76 -18.44
CA ARG A 30 -2.14 7.38 -18.77
C ARG A 30 -2.68 6.35 -17.79
N ALA A 31 -2.87 6.71 -16.51
CA ALA A 31 -3.49 5.86 -15.53
C ALA A 31 -5.01 5.70 -15.74
N GLY A 32 -5.60 6.39 -16.73
CA GLY A 32 -7.04 6.36 -17.02
C GLY A 32 -7.87 7.15 -16.01
N LEU A 33 -7.23 8.11 -15.35
CA LEU A 33 -7.87 8.94 -14.34
C LEU A 33 -8.30 10.25 -14.98
N ASP A 34 -9.59 10.40 -15.18
CA ASP A 34 -10.18 11.71 -15.40
C ASP A 34 -10.17 12.45 -14.05
N TYR A 35 -9.42 13.53 -13.99
CA TYR A 35 -8.99 14.29 -12.80
C TYR A 35 -10.08 14.60 -11.77
N LYS A 36 -11.33 14.51 -12.13
CA LYS A 36 -12.42 15.10 -11.37
C LYS A 36 -13.34 14.13 -10.65
N LYS A 37 -13.21 12.82 -10.81
CA LYS A 37 -14.28 11.96 -10.34
C LYS A 37 -13.92 10.76 -9.43
N ASN A 38 -12.75 10.12 -9.51
CA ASN A 38 -12.63 8.79 -8.87
C ASN A 38 -11.30 8.39 -8.22
N ALA A 39 -10.28 9.22 -8.16
CA ALA A 39 -9.03 8.80 -7.49
C ALA A 39 -8.73 9.69 -6.30
N ALA A 40 -9.06 9.20 -5.11
CA ALA A 40 -8.59 9.83 -3.88
C ALA A 40 -7.15 9.40 -3.63
N PHE A 41 -6.18 10.22 -4.01
CA PHE A 41 -4.82 10.07 -3.53
C PHE A 41 -4.34 11.38 -2.90
N PHE A 42 -3.49 11.25 -1.89
CA PHE A 42 -2.93 12.37 -1.15
C PHE A 42 -1.42 12.24 -1.12
N ILE A 43 -0.71 13.37 -1.17
CA ILE A 43 0.74 13.42 -1.10
C ILE A 43 1.12 14.03 0.25
N HIS A 44 2.05 13.37 0.95
CA HIS A 44 2.56 13.80 2.24
C HIS A 44 4.07 14.03 2.18
N ASP A 45 4.56 15.00 2.95
CA ASP A 45 5.99 15.32 2.99
C ASP A 45 6.82 14.23 3.66
N ASP A 46 6.24 13.55 4.66
CA ASP A 46 6.88 12.46 5.40
C ASP A 46 5.85 11.50 6.00
N PHE A 47 6.34 10.40 6.57
CA PHE A 47 5.51 9.37 7.19
C PHE A 47 4.72 9.89 8.39
N ILE A 48 5.34 10.71 9.24
CA ILE A 48 4.70 11.24 10.46
C ILE A 48 3.52 12.13 10.08
N SER A 49 3.71 13.05 9.13
CA SER A 49 2.63 13.91 8.61
C SER A 49 1.48 13.10 8.03
N CYS A 50 1.78 12.02 7.31
CA CYS A 50 0.77 11.12 6.79
C CYS A 50 -0.04 10.49 7.91
N ILE A 51 0.60 9.87 8.88
CA ILE A 51 -0.07 9.15 9.99
C ILE A 51 -0.91 10.10 10.85
N GLN A 52 -0.45 11.33 11.07
CA GLN A 52 -1.22 12.33 11.81
C GLN A 52 -2.46 12.83 11.07
N SER A 53 -2.47 12.74 9.75
CA SER A 53 -3.56 13.25 8.90
C SER A 53 -4.67 12.23 8.61
N ILE A 54 -4.47 10.96 8.91
CA ILE A 54 -5.39 9.87 8.58
C ILE A 54 -5.98 9.23 9.83
N LYS A 55 -7.19 8.68 9.69
CA LYS A 55 -7.78 7.77 10.67
C LYS A 55 -7.55 6.34 10.20
N TYR A 56 -7.07 5.49 11.08
CA TYR A 56 -6.83 4.07 10.78
C TYR A 56 -7.06 3.20 12.01
N ASN A 57 -7.34 1.93 11.79
CA ASN A 57 -7.43 0.94 12.87
C ASN A 57 -6.06 0.32 13.17
N ASN A 58 -5.44 -0.27 12.16
CA ASN A 58 -4.11 -0.86 12.25
C ASN A 58 -3.27 -0.43 11.05
N ILE A 59 -1.95 -0.45 11.23
CA ILE A 59 -0.98 -0.33 10.14
C ILE A 59 -0.26 -1.65 10.00
N TYR A 60 -0.29 -2.22 8.80
CA TYR A 60 0.45 -3.42 8.43
C TYR A 60 1.54 -3.08 7.44
N ALA A 61 2.78 -3.33 7.83
CA ALA A 61 3.96 -3.07 6.99
C ALA A 61 4.32 -4.31 6.18
N LEU A 62 4.40 -4.16 4.86
CA LEU A 62 4.81 -5.23 3.94
C LEU A 62 6.32 -5.17 3.75
N THR A 63 7.02 -6.20 4.22
CA THR A 63 8.48 -6.34 4.10
C THR A 63 8.86 -7.80 3.92
N LYS A 64 9.84 -8.06 3.06
CA LYS A 64 10.36 -9.42 2.83
C LYS A 64 11.03 -10.05 4.06
N PHE A 65 11.39 -9.22 5.04
CA PHE A 65 12.07 -9.67 6.26
C PHE A 65 11.11 -10.08 7.37
N ALA A 66 9.81 -9.84 7.21
CA ALA A 66 8.83 -10.29 8.19
C ALA A 66 8.73 -11.81 8.24
N GLN A 67 8.36 -12.34 9.40
CA GLN A 67 8.14 -13.77 9.58
C GLN A 67 6.70 -14.16 9.27
N ARG A 68 5.76 -13.28 9.55
CA ARG A 68 4.33 -13.53 9.40
C ARG A 68 3.88 -13.33 7.96
N THR A 69 3.12 -14.28 7.43
CA THR A 69 2.55 -14.19 6.09
C THR A 69 1.32 -13.27 6.10
N TYR A 70 1.12 -12.52 5.02
CA TYR A 70 -0.01 -11.59 4.88
C TYR A 70 -1.38 -12.27 4.97
N THR A 71 -1.45 -13.57 4.73
CA THR A 71 -2.67 -14.38 4.86
C THR A 71 -2.97 -14.84 6.28
N ASP A 72 -2.03 -14.69 7.21
CA ASP A 72 -2.15 -15.19 8.60
C ASP A 72 -2.86 -14.21 9.53
N ILE A 73 -3.35 -13.11 8.99
CA ILE A 73 -4.06 -12.09 9.75
C ILE A 73 -5.45 -11.86 9.19
N LYS A 74 -6.30 -11.26 9.99
CA LYS A 74 -7.60 -10.77 9.56
C LYS A 74 -7.53 -9.26 9.34
N PHE A 75 -7.77 -8.83 8.11
CA PHE A 75 -7.89 -7.43 7.74
C PHE A 75 -9.31 -6.92 7.99
N TYR A 76 -9.41 -5.69 8.44
CA TYR A 76 -10.66 -4.99 8.64
C TYR A 76 -10.70 -3.70 7.84
N SER A 77 -11.91 -3.22 7.54
CA SER A 77 -12.08 -1.90 6.95
C SER A 77 -11.46 -0.83 7.87
N GLY A 78 -10.73 0.11 7.28
CA GLY A 78 -9.97 1.12 8.03
C GLY A 78 -8.54 0.71 8.39
N ASP A 79 -8.10 -0.51 8.05
CA ASP A 79 -6.69 -0.88 8.17
C ASP A 79 -5.87 -0.24 7.05
N CYS A 80 -4.62 0.09 7.35
CA CYS A 80 -3.64 0.63 6.41
C CYS A 80 -2.62 -0.42 6.01
N LEU A 81 -2.33 -0.52 4.72
CA LEU A 81 -1.24 -1.31 4.16
C LEU A 81 -0.09 -0.37 3.82
N LEU A 82 1.06 -0.58 4.44
CA LEU A 82 2.26 0.25 4.28
C LEU A 82 3.30 -0.48 3.45
N PHE A 83 3.74 0.15 2.38
CA PHE A 83 4.77 -0.37 1.47
C PHE A 83 5.94 0.60 1.37
N GLY A 84 7.13 0.05 1.19
CA GLY A 84 8.32 0.84 0.93
C GLY A 84 8.52 1.18 -0.54
N SER A 85 9.60 1.88 -0.86
CA SER A 85 10.00 2.15 -2.24
C SER A 85 10.43 0.86 -2.96
N GLU A 86 10.40 0.88 -4.30
CA GLU A 86 10.83 -0.28 -5.11
C GLU A 86 12.29 -0.66 -4.88
N THR A 87 13.15 0.33 -4.66
CA THR A 87 14.60 0.11 -4.55
C THR A 87 15.05 -0.20 -3.13
N ASN A 88 14.57 0.54 -2.14
CA ASN A 88 15.09 0.50 -0.78
C ASN A 88 14.15 -0.17 0.23
N GLY A 89 12.90 -0.44 -0.15
CA GLY A 89 11.90 -0.93 0.79
C GLY A 89 11.50 0.14 1.82
N LEU A 90 11.01 -0.31 2.96
CA LEU A 90 10.68 0.57 4.09
C LEU A 90 11.94 0.94 4.85
N PRO A 91 12.13 2.23 5.22
CA PRO A 91 13.18 2.63 6.14
C PRO A 91 13.10 1.89 7.47
N GLN A 92 14.26 1.51 8.02
CA GLN A 92 14.31 0.74 9.28
C GLN A 92 13.65 1.49 10.43
N GLU A 93 13.84 2.79 10.50
CA GLU A 93 13.20 3.64 11.51
C GLU A 93 11.66 3.59 11.48
N ILE A 94 11.06 3.41 10.30
CA ILE A 94 9.61 3.24 10.16
C ILE A 94 9.21 1.82 10.58
N ILE A 95 9.94 0.81 10.14
CA ILE A 95 9.70 -0.60 10.53
C ILE A 95 9.73 -0.74 12.05
N ASP A 96 10.66 -0.09 12.72
CA ASP A 96 10.82 -0.15 14.18
C ASP A 96 9.63 0.43 14.94
N THR A 97 8.83 1.29 14.31
CA THR A 97 7.58 1.80 14.90
C THR A 97 6.41 0.84 14.76
N ILE A 98 6.51 -0.17 13.89
CA ILE A 98 5.44 -1.12 13.60
C ILE A 98 5.64 -2.38 14.44
N LYS A 99 4.61 -2.81 15.18
CA LYS A 99 4.65 -4.04 15.97
C LYS A 99 5.05 -5.24 15.10
N LYS A 100 5.81 -6.17 15.65
CA LYS A 100 6.27 -7.37 14.92
C LYS A 100 5.12 -8.19 14.33
N GLU A 101 4.02 -8.32 15.05
CA GLU A 101 2.81 -9.02 14.55
C GLU A 101 2.09 -8.29 13.42
N HIS A 102 2.40 -7.01 13.19
CA HIS A 102 1.89 -6.20 12.07
C HIS A 102 2.89 -6.06 10.92
N GLN A 103 4.03 -6.71 11.00
CA GLN A 103 4.97 -6.82 9.88
C GLN A 103 4.67 -8.11 9.12
N LEU A 104 4.38 -7.97 7.83
CA LEU A 104 3.88 -9.05 7.00
C LEU A 104 4.76 -9.25 5.78
N ARG A 105 4.83 -10.49 5.28
CA ARG A 105 5.50 -10.81 4.03
C ARG A 105 4.55 -11.48 3.03
N ILE A 106 4.85 -11.31 1.76
CA ILE A 106 4.32 -12.15 0.70
C ILE A 106 5.35 -13.29 0.50
N PRO A 107 4.94 -14.56 0.63
CA PRO A 107 5.87 -15.69 0.43
C PRO A 107 6.49 -15.67 -0.96
N MET A 108 7.77 -15.96 -1.03
CA MET A 108 8.55 -16.08 -2.26
C MET A 108 9.48 -17.25 -2.17
N VAL A 109 9.91 -17.77 -3.30
CA VAL A 109 10.96 -18.81 -3.38
C VAL A 109 12.25 -18.22 -2.80
N ASP A 110 12.98 -19.04 -2.06
CA ASP A 110 14.26 -18.64 -1.45
C ASP A 110 15.26 -18.15 -2.51
N GLY A 111 16.03 -17.13 -2.17
CA GLY A 111 16.98 -16.49 -3.08
C GLY A 111 16.37 -15.65 -4.20
N SER A 112 15.04 -15.56 -4.29
CA SER A 112 14.39 -14.73 -5.32
C SER A 112 14.52 -13.22 -5.04
N ARG A 113 14.42 -12.43 -6.11
CA ARG A 113 14.28 -10.96 -5.99
C ARG A 113 12.93 -10.61 -5.41
N SER A 114 12.82 -9.44 -4.80
CA SER A 114 11.53 -8.89 -4.35
C SER A 114 10.55 -8.76 -5.51
N LEU A 115 9.27 -8.97 -5.22
CA LEU A 115 8.20 -8.70 -6.18
C LEU A 115 8.17 -7.22 -6.57
N ASN A 116 7.70 -6.95 -7.77
CA ASN A 116 7.37 -5.59 -8.18
C ASN A 116 6.40 -4.95 -7.19
N LEU A 117 6.61 -3.68 -6.88
CA LEU A 117 5.81 -2.97 -5.87
C LEU A 117 4.31 -2.98 -6.19
N SER A 118 3.92 -2.69 -7.43
CA SER A 118 2.50 -2.66 -7.79
C SER A 118 1.85 -4.04 -7.69
N ASN A 119 2.59 -5.11 -7.96
CA ASN A 119 2.12 -6.48 -7.77
C ASN A 119 1.93 -6.79 -6.28
N SER A 120 2.88 -6.40 -5.44
CA SER A 120 2.78 -6.58 -3.99
C SER A 120 1.56 -5.87 -3.40
N VAL A 121 1.33 -4.64 -3.84
CA VAL A 121 0.14 -3.86 -3.43
C VAL A 121 -1.14 -4.57 -3.88
N ALA A 122 -1.21 -5.02 -5.14
CA ALA A 122 -2.40 -5.69 -5.67
C ALA A 122 -2.71 -7.00 -4.92
N ILE A 123 -1.69 -7.84 -4.69
CA ILE A 123 -1.83 -9.11 -3.98
C ILE A 123 -2.40 -8.89 -2.58
N THR A 124 -1.78 -7.99 -1.81
CA THR A 124 -2.17 -7.76 -0.42
C THR A 124 -3.52 -7.06 -0.31
N LEU A 125 -3.77 -6.08 -1.18
CA LEU A 125 -5.03 -5.35 -1.20
C LEU A 125 -6.20 -6.28 -1.55
N TYR A 126 -6.06 -7.12 -2.57
CA TYR A 126 -7.14 -8.05 -2.95
C TYR A 126 -7.38 -9.15 -1.92
N GLU A 127 -6.37 -9.56 -1.17
CA GLU A 127 -6.60 -10.42 -0.01
C GLU A 127 -7.42 -9.70 1.07
N ALA A 128 -7.08 -8.46 1.39
CA ALA A 128 -7.86 -7.66 2.34
C ALA A 128 -9.31 -7.46 1.86
N LEU A 129 -9.52 -7.16 0.59
CA LEU A 129 -10.86 -7.03 -0.01
C LEU A 129 -11.62 -8.35 0.03
N ARG A 130 -10.97 -9.47 -0.32
CA ARG A 130 -11.57 -10.81 -0.26
C ARG A 130 -12.08 -11.13 1.15
N GLN A 131 -11.26 -10.87 2.17
CA GLN A 131 -11.64 -11.08 3.57
C GLN A 131 -12.83 -10.21 4.00
N ASN A 132 -13.02 -9.07 3.37
CA ASN A 132 -14.14 -8.16 3.60
C ASN A 132 -15.26 -8.33 2.55
N SER A 133 -15.33 -9.50 1.89
CA SER A 133 -16.40 -9.88 0.94
C SER A 133 -16.55 -8.92 -0.24
N PHE A 134 -15.48 -8.24 -0.63
CA PHE A 134 -15.45 -7.26 -1.74
C PHE A 134 -16.56 -6.19 -1.62
N ILE A 135 -16.85 -5.74 -0.40
CA ILE A 135 -17.85 -4.70 -0.17
C ILE A 135 -17.51 -3.44 -0.98
N GLY A 136 -18.46 -3.00 -1.81
CA GLY A 136 -18.29 -1.84 -2.68
C GLY A 136 -17.71 -2.14 -4.07
N GLN A 137 -17.34 -3.39 -4.37
CA GLN A 137 -16.96 -3.86 -5.69
C GLN A 137 -18.10 -4.66 -6.33
N VAL A 138 -18.11 -4.71 -7.66
CA VAL A 138 -19.07 -5.47 -8.47
C VAL A 138 -18.38 -6.55 -9.29
#